data_dc069121f467149d2f0e10becbc79169
#
_entry.id   dc069121f467149d2f0e10becbc79169
#
_cell.length_a   1.000
_cell.length_b   1.000
_cell.length_c   1.000
_cell.angle_alpha   90.00
_cell.angle_beta   90.00
_cell.angle_gamma   90.00
#
_symmetry.space_group_name_H-M   'P 1'
#
loop_
_entity.id
_entity.type
_entity.pdbx_description
1 polymer ?
#
loop_
_entity_poly.entity_id
_entity_poly.type
_entity_poly.pdbx_seq_one_letter_code
_entity_poly.pdbx_strand_id
1 'polypeptide(L)'
;MCAIARDLATLFAESADSYDRSGTFPTSFYATLHQSGYLAFVVPTEYGGRGATLADMVRCQELLAMGCGSTAMAVDMTVHVIGRIAETRSYPAPIYEAICRDIVANGALVNAVASEKELGSPSRGGLPATNATWDGRQWRINGHKLFVSMAPVLRYLITNVALPVTDEMPHGGTANAVVRGDTPGLTIIDTWGDALALRSSGSGDVVYRDVAVDDAWLIERKSAAATSPAEPPTGMAWFALTLAGVYLGIGQAAVDCIARYANTRVPTALGKPIGTLPNIQHRIGEASIPLQTARALLYDVADTWCEQPDARMHLGPRIAAAKYAATNAALTATDQALRIAGGFGITRDLPLERFFRDARAGITHPPNDDAALEMVGRAELQRLAK
;
A
#
# COMPACT_ATOMS: atom_id res chain seq x y z
N MET A 1 15.19 -9.64 -8.29
CA MET A 1 14.27 -8.64 -7.70
C MET A 1 14.58 -8.39 -6.23
N CYS A 2 14.55 -9.39 -5.34
CA CYS A 2 14.81 -9.21 -3.91
C CYS A 2 16.19 -8.58 -3.56
N ALA A 3 17.25 -8.85 -4.33
CA ALA A 3 18.54 -8.20 -4.12
C ALA A 3 18.43 -6.68 -4.33
N ILE A 4 17.82 -6.25 -5.43
CA ILE A 4 17.59 -4.81 -5.71
C ILE A 4 16.75 -4.17 -4.61
N ALA A 5 15.68 -4.83 -4.15
CA ALA A 5 14.85 -4.30 -3.06
C ALA A 5 15.65 -4.11 -1.75
N ARG A 6 16.57 -5.04 -1.44
CA ARG A 6 17.45 -4.95 -0.26
C ARG A 6 18.48 -3.83 -0.38
N ASP A 7 19.07 -3.68 -1.56
CA ASP A 7 20.04 -2.60 -1.82
C ASP A 7 19.39 -1.23 -1.70
N LEU A 8 18.17 -1.08 -2.25
CA LEU A 8 17.35 0.12 -2.11
C LEU A 8 16.96 0.39 -0.65
N ALA A 9 16.61 -0.64 0.12
CA ALA A 9 16.30 -0.49 1.53
C ALA A 9 17.50 0.05 2.32
N THR A 10 18.70 -0.48 2.04
CA THR A 10 19.93 0.00 2.69
C THR A 10 20.17 1.49 2.37
N LEU A 11 20.03 1.87 1.11
CA LEU A 11 20.22 3.26 0.68
C LEU A 11 19.17 4.20 1.29
N PHE A 12 17.91 3.80 1.30
CA PHE A 12 16.82 4.66 1.81
C PHE A 12 16.88 4.82 3.33
N ALA A 13 17.37 3.81 4.05
CA ALA A 13 17.53 3.89 5.51
C ALA A 13 18.43 5.04 5.95
N GLU A 14 19.41 5.45 5.12
CA GLU A 14 20.36 6.53 5.45
C GLU A 14 19.70 7.89 5.70
N SER A 15 18.57 8.17 5.03
CA SER A 15 17.88 9.45 5.12
C SER A 15 16.39 9.39 5.45
N ALA A 16 15.83 8.19 5.64
CA ALA A 16 14.40 8.00 5.95
C ALA A 16 13.95 8.78 7.19
N ASP A 17 14.79 8.84 8.24
CA ASP A 17 14.48 9.61 9.46
C ASP A 17 14.43 11.12 9.21
N SER A 18 15.27 11.63 8.33
CA SER A 18 15.27 13.05 7.96
C SER A 18 13.98 13.45 7.26
N TYR A 19 13.54 12.64 6.29
CA TYR A 19 12.28 12.86 5.58
C TYR A 19 11.06 12.72 6.48
N ASP A 20 11.06 11.74 7.40
CA ASP A 20 9.98 11.59 8.39
C ASP A 20 9.90 12.81 9.33
N ARG A 21 11.04 13.29 9.84
CA ARG A 21 11.09 14.45 10.76
C ARG A 21 10.60 15.73 10.10
N SER A 22 10.97 15.96 8.86
CA SER A 22 10.54 17.14 8.10
C SER A 22 9.15 17.02 7.51
N GLY A 23 8.59 15.81 7.44
CA GLY A 23 7.33 15.54 6.74
C GLY A 23 7.41 15.74 5.23
N THR A 24 8.64 15.77 4.65
CA THR A 24 8.83 16.07 3.23
C THR A 24 8.84 14.78 2.40
N PHE A 25 8.34 14.90 1.18
CA PHE A 25 8.29 13.80 0.24
C PHE A 25 9.68 13.56 -0.42
N PRO A 26 10.22 12.31 -0.39
CA PRO A 26 11.57 12.01 -0.89
C PRO A 26 11.59 11.78 -2.41
N THR A 27 11.43 12.80 -3.24
CA THR A 27 11.39 12.69 -4.71
C THR A 27 12.60 11.92 -5.27
N SER A 28 13.78 12.08 -4.66
CA SER A 28 15.01 11.36 -5.05
C SER A 28 14.89 9.84 -4.93
N PHE A 29 14.12 9.33 -3.95
CA PHE A 29 13.91 7.90 -3.79
C PHE A 29 13.17 7.29 -4.99
N TYR A 30 12.19 8.03 -5.53
CA TYR A 30 11.41 7.57 -6.68
C TYR A 30 12.23 7.59 -7.99
N ALA A 31 13.11 8.56 -8.15
CA ALA A 31 14.11 8.54 -9.23
C ALA A 31 15.01 7.30 -9.12
N THR A 32 15.46 6.97 -7.91
CA THR A 32 16.29 5.79 -7.66
C THR A 32 15.52 4.48 -7.88
N LEU A 33 14.24 4.40 -7.47
CA LEU A 33 13.35 3.27 -7.76
C LEU A 33 13.22 3.04 -9.28
N HIS A 34 13.10 4.09 -10.08
CA HIS A 34 13.07 3.98 -11.53
C HIS A 34 14.42 3.51 -12.09
N GLN A 35 15.52 4.16 -11.73
CA GLN A 35 16.87 3.82 -12.21
C GLN A 35 17.30 2.39 -11.88
N SER A 36 16.89 1.87 -10.73
CA SER A 36 17.15 0.46 -10.34
C SER A 36 16.28 -0.56 -11.09
N GLY A 37 15.25 -0.08 -11.82
CA GLY A 37 14.24 -0.89 -12.48
C GLY A 37 13.17 -1.47 -11.53
N TYR A 38 13.11 -1.03 -10.27
CA TYR A 38 12.12 -1.53 -9.31
C TYR A 38 10.68 -1.28 -9.78
N LEU A 39 10.38 -0.09 -10.31
CA LEU A 39 9.04 0.26 -10.80
C LEU A 39 8.58 -0.64 -11.95
N ALA A 40 9.52 -1.17 -12.73
CA ALA A 40 9.24 -2.07 -13.85
C ALA A 40 9.03 -3.54 -13.43
N PHE A 41 9.19 -3.91 -12.15
CA PHE A 41 9.06 -5.31 -11.71
C PHE A 41 7.67 -5.85 -12.03
N VAL A 42 6.63 -5.14 -11.66
CA VAL A 42 5.23 -5.56 -11.79
C VAL A 42 4.68 -5.37 -13.21
N VAL A 43 5.34 -4.58 -14.05
CA VAL A 43 4.94 -4.35 -15.44
C VAL A 43 5.14 -5.63 -16.27
N PRO A 44 4.15 -6.06 -17.10
CA PRO A 44 4.28 -7.21 -17.97
C PRO A 44 5.48 -7.13 -18.92
N THR A 45 6.04 -8.29 -19.27
CA THR A 45 7.22 -8.38 -20.13
C THR A 45 6.97 -7.85 -21.55
N GLU A 46 5.75 -8.00 -22.06
CA GLU A 46 5.33 -7.46 -23.35
C GLU A 46 5.42 -5.93 -23.45
N TYR A 47 5.43 -5.24 -22.30
CA TYR A 47 5.58 -3.78 -22.22
C TYR A 47 6.95 -3.32 -21.69
N GLY A 48 7.91 -4.26 -21.60
CA GLY A 48 9.29 -3.97 -21.20
C GLY A 48 9.57 -4.11 -19.70
N GLY A 49 8.62 -4.62 -18.92
CA GLY A 49 8.78 -4.90 -17.50
C GLY A 49 9.37 -6.28 -17.22
N ARG A 50 9.27 -6.72 -15.96
CA ARG A 50 9.77 -8.04 -15.52
C ARG A 50 8.68 -9.07 -15.25
N GLY A 51 7.41 -8.68 -15.28
CA GLY A 51 6.27 -9.58 -15.07
C GLY A 51 6.28 -10.24 -13.69
N ALA A 52 6.70 -9.50 -12.65
CA ALA A 52 6.73 -10.01 -11.27
C ALA A 52 5.35 -10.48 -10.82
N THR A 53 5.30 -11.63 -10.18
CA THR A 53 4.09 -12.18 -9.58
C THR A 53 3.72 -11.45 -8.29
N LEU A 54 2.50 -11.66 -7.80
CA LEU A 54 2.07 -11.15 -6.49
C LEU A 54 3.02 -11.60 -5.37
N ALA A 55 3.43 -12.88 -5.39
CA ALA A 55 4.35 -13.44 -4.41
C ALA A 55 5.74 -12.79 -4.46
N ASP A 56 6.25 -12.48 -5.65
CA ASP A 56 7.50 -11.73 -5.82
C ASP A 56 7.40 -10.33 -5.20
N MET A 57 6.28 -9.62 -5.48
CA MET A 57 6.10 -8.26 -5.00
C MET A 57 5.88 -8.20 -3.49
N VAL A 58 5.19 -9.16 -2.89
CA VAL A 58 5.07 -9.27 -1.42
C VAL A 58 6.46 -9.31 -0.76
N ARG A 59 7.35 -10.14 -1.29
CA ARG A 59 8.73 -10.27 -0.76
C ARG A 59 9.56 -9.02 -1.02
N CYS A 60 9.41 -8.40 -2.18
CA CYS A 60 10.13 -7.17 -2.52
C CYS A 60 9.67 -5.99 -1.65
N GLN A 61 8.37 -5.87 -1.40
CA GLN A 61 7.80 -4.81 -0.55
C GLN A 61 8.22 -4.97 0.92
N GLU A 62 8.28 -6.19 1.44
CA GLU A 62 8.82 -6.44 2.78
C GLU A 62 10.27 -5.96 2.90
N LEU A 63 11.13 -6.31 1.94
CA LEU A 63 12.53 -5.91 1.95
C LEU A 63 12.70 -4.40 1.81
N LEU A 64 11.97 -3.76 0.90
CA LEU A 64 12.03 -2.32 0.70
C LEU A 64 11.61 -1.54 1.95
N ALA A 65 10.57 -2.02 2.63
CA ALA A 65 10.01 -1.38 3.82
C ALA A 65 10.96 -1.39 5.03
N MET A 66 11.92 -2.32 5.07
CA MET A 66 12.97 -2.32 6.11
C MET A 66 13.82 -1.04 6.07
N GLY A 67 13.95 -0.39 4.91
CA GLY A 67 14.66 0.89 4.78
C GLY A 67 13.77 2.10 5.05
N CYS A 68 12.62 2.16 4.36
CA CYS A 68 11.66 3.26 4.49
C CYS A 68 10.23 2.77 4.30
N GLY A 69 9.49 2.62 5.40
CA GLY A 69 8.09 2.20 5.40
C GLY A 69 7.18 3.15 4.61
N SER A 70 7.39 4.46 4.74
CA SER A 70 6.62 5.47 3.99
C SER A 70 6.76 5.32 2.47
N THR A 71 7.99 5.15 1.98
CA THR A 71 8.25 4.97 0.55
C THR A 71 7.73 3.64 0.03
N ALA A 72 7.93 2.55 0.79
CA ALA A 72 7.44 1.23 0.41
C ALA A 72 5.90 1.20 0.33
N MET A 73 5.21 1.78 1.33
CA MET A 73 3.75 1.90 1.32
C MET A 73 3.26 2.76 0.16
N ALA A 74 3.92 3.89 -0.11
CA ALA A 74 3.48 4.78 -1.16
C ALA A 74 3.67 4.15 -2.56
N VAL A 75 4.83 3.56 -2.85
CA VAL A 75 5.08 2.91 -4.15
C VAL A 75 4.21 1.66 -4.35
N ASP A 76 3.76 1.04 -3.25
CA ASP A 76 2.80 -0.07 -3.30
C ASP A 76 1.51 0.30 -4.02
N MET A 77 1.12 1.57 -4.00
CA MET A 77 -0.04 2.04 -4.74
C MET A 77 0.11 1.84 -6.25
N THR A 78 1.31 2.00 -6.81
CA THR A 78 1.60 1.66 -8.21
C THR A 78 1.65 0.14 -8.41
N VAL A 79 2.29 -0.58 -7.49
CA VAL A 79 2.48 -2.03 -7.56
C VAL A 79 1.12 -2.75 -7.62
N HIS A 80 0.23 -2.50 -6.66
CA HIS A 80 -1.05 -3.22 -6.60
C HIS A 80 -1.98 -2.87 -7.77
N VAL A 81 -1.98 -1.61 -8.22
CA VAL A 81 -2.80 -1.20 -9.38
C VAL A 81 -2.34 -1.92 -10.65
N ILE A 82 -1.05 -1.85 -10.96
CA ILE A 82 -0.51 -2.44 -12.19
C ILE A 82 -0.60 -3.95 -12.16
N GLY A 83 -0.29 -4.60 -11.03
CA GLY A 83 -0.39 -6.05 -10.86
C GLY A 83 -1.82 -6.56 -10.99
N ARG A 84 -2.80 -5.88 -10.36
CA ARG A 84 -4.22 -6.19 -10.52
C ARG A 84 -4.63 -6.14 -12.00
N ILE A 85 -4.28 -5.07 -12.70
CA ILE A 85 -4.66 -4.91 -14.11
C ILE A 85 -3.95 -5.95 -14.99
N ALA A 86 -2.71 -6.31 -14.69
CA ALA A 86 -1.99 -7.36 -15.39
C ALA A 86 -2.72 -8.71 -15.36
N GLU A 87 -3.30 -9.06 -14.19
CA GLU A 87 -4.05 -10.32 -14.02
C GLU A 87 -5.48 -10.23 -14.57
N THR A 88 -6.18 -9.13 -14.34
CA THR A 88 -7.62 -9.00 -14.71
C THR A 88 -7.85 -8.58 -16.14
N ARG A 89 -6.86 -7.94 -16.78
CA ARG A 89 -6.99 -7.31 -18.10
C ARG A 89 -8.20 -6.38 -18.19
N SER A 90 -8.58 -5.75 -17.07
CA SER A 90 -9.80 -4.94 -16.95
C SER A 90 -9.71 -3.59 -17.65
N TYR A 91 -8.52 -3.13 -18.04
CA TYR A 91 -8.34 -1.87 -18.77
C TYR A 91 -8.29 -2.09 -20.28
N PRO A 92 -8.76 -1.11 -21.07
CA PRO A 92 -8.52 -1.10 -22.53
C PRO A 92 -7.03 -1.21 -22.82
N ALA A 93 -6.66 -2.14 -23.72
CA ALA A 93 -5.26 -2.46 -24.00
C ALA A 93 -4.40 -1.24 -24.34
N PRO A 94 -4.85 -0.24 -25.18
CA PRO A 94 -4.04 0.93 -25.50
C PRO A 94 -3.71 1.80 -24.27
N ILE A 95 -4.65 1.91 -23.31
CA ILE A 95 -4.44 2.70 -22.08
C ILE A 95 -3.45 1.98 -21.16
N TYR A 96 -3.65 0.69 -20.96
CA TYR A 96 -2.75 -0.10 -20.12
C TYR A 96 -1.33 -0.13 -20.67
N GLU A 97 -1.18 -0.35 -22.00
CA GLU A 97 0.11 -0.30 -22.67
C GLU A 97 0.78 1.07 -22.50
N ALA A 98 0.06 2.17 -22.72
CA ALA A 98 0.60 3.52 -22.56
C ALA A 98 1.12 3.76 -21.13
N ILE A 99 0.37 3.37 -20.12
CA ILE A 99 0.77 3.48 -18.70
C ILE A 99 2.00 2.62 -18.43
N CYS A 100 2.00 1.36 -18.85
CA CYS A 100 3.10 0.43 -18.62
C CYS A 100 4.41 0.90 -19.27
N ARG A 101 4.35 1.34 -20.53
CA ARG A 101 5.52 1.88 -21.23
C ARG A 101 6.05 3.16 -20.58
N ASP A 102 5.17 4.02 -20.07
CA ASP A 102 5.57 5.25 -19.37
C ASP A 102 6.23 4.93 -18.00
N ILE A 103 5.77 3.91 -17.29
CA ILE A 103 6.44 3.40 -16.07
C ILE A 103 7.87 2.95 -16.38
N VAL A 104 8.05 2.15 -17.42
CA VAL A 104 9.36 1.61 -17.80
C VAL A 104 10.29 2.71 -18.30
N ALA A 105 9.82 3.58 -19.20
CA ALA A 105 10.65 4.57 -19.87
C ALA A 105 10.94 5.79 -19.00
N ASN A 106 9.96 6.26 -18.22
CA ASN A 106 10.00 7.55 -17.53
C ASN A 106 9.81 7.47 -16.02
N GLY A 107 9.58 6.27 -15.46
CA GLY A 107 9.32 6.10 -14.04
C GLY A 107 7.96 6.64 -13.61
N ALA A 108 6.96 6.60 -14.49
CA ALA A 108 5.62 7.08 -14.17
C ALA A 108 5.04 6.37 -12.97
N LEU A 109 4.44 7.12 -12.05
CA LEU A 109 3.79 6.60 -10.85
C LEU A 109 2.28 6.67 -11.01
N VAL A 110 1.60 5.65 -10.51
CA VAL A 110 0.16 5.45 -10.66
C VAL A 110 -0.47 5.22 -9.30
N ASN A 111 -1.64 5.78 -9.05
CA ASN A 111 -2.41 5.49 -7.84
C ASN A 111 -3.91 5.41 -8.14
N ALA A 112 -4.61 4.50 -7.47
CA ALA A 112 -6.07 4.45 -7.44
C ALA A 112 -6.61 5.42 -6.38
N VAL A 113 -7.32 6.44 -6.83
CA VAL A 113 -7.73 7.59 -6.02
C VAL A 113 -9.24 7.49 -5.74
N ALA A 114 -9.59 6.95 -4.57
CA ALA A 114 -10.97 6.61 -4.24
C ALA A 114 -11.50 7.27 -2.97
N SER A 115 -10.67 7.55 -1.96
CA SER A 115 -11.10 8.02 -0.64
C SER A 115 -11.64 9.45 -0.66
N GLU A 116 -12.75 9.69 0.03
CA GLU A 116 -13.39 11.00 0.19
C GLU A 116 -13.91 11.17 1.63
N LYS A 117 -14.10 12.40 2.04
CA LYS A 117 -14.59 12.71 3.38
C LYS A 117 -16.02 12.21 3.58
N GLU A 118 -16.88 12.44 2.60
CA GLU A 118 -18.30 12.13 2.64
C GLU A 118 -18.56 10.62 2.47
N LEU A 119 -17.83 9.95 1.59
CA LEU A 119 -17.98 8.53 1.34
C LEU A 119 -17.38 7.65 2.45
N GLY A 120 -16.33 8.15 3.11
CA GLY A 120 -15.52 7.35 4.01
C GLY A 120 -14.72 6.30 3.24
N SER A 121 -14.74 5.04 3.74
CA SER A 121 -14.04 3.95 3.04
C SER A 121 -14.82 3.48 1.81
N PRO A 122 -14.19 3.47 0.62
CA PRO A 122 -14.82 2.95 -0.61
C PRO A 122 -15.29 1.48 -0.49
N SER A 123 -14.70 0.70 0.41
CA SER A 123 -15.07 -0.70 0.65
C SER A 123 -16.47 -0.90 1.23
N ARG A 124 -17.11 0.17 1.73
CA ARG A 124 -18.47 0.13 2.26
C ARG A 124 -19.55 0.35 1.20
N GLY A 125 -19.15 0.63 -0.05
CA GLY A 125 -20.08 0.96 -1.14
C GLY A 125 -20.57 2.40 -1.09
N GLY A 126 -21.44 2.76 -2.04
CA GLY A 126 -21.95 4.11 -2.23
C GLY A 126 -21.36 4.81 -3.46
N LEU A 127 -22.04 5.85 -3.93
CA LEU A 127 -21.53 6.69 -5.02
C LEU A 127 -20.60 7.74 -4.46
N PRO A 128 -19.43 7.98 -5.11
CA PRO A 128 -18.54 9.05 -4.71
C PRO A 128 -19.18 10.43 -4.93
N ALA A 129 -18.78 11.41 -4.11
CA ALA A 129 -19.16 12.82 -4.31
C ALA A 129 -18.40 13.43 -5.50
N THR A 130 -17.16 12.98 -5.75
CA THR A 130 -16.42 13.33 -6.97
C THR A 130 -17.18 12.79 -8.18
N ASN A 131 -17.51 13.67 -9.11
CA ASN A 131 -18.38 13.35 -10.24
C ASN A 131 -17.73 13.67 -11.59
N ALA A 132 -18.26 13.03 -12.63
CA ALA A 132 -17.93 13.30 -14.01
C ALA A 132 -19.21 13.73 -14.76
N THR A 133 -19.15 14.85 -15.47
CA THR A 133 -20.23 15.35 -16.33
C THR A 133 -19.74 15.52 -17.76
N TRP A 134 -20.57 15.12 -18.73
CA TRP A 134 -20.24 15.26 -20.15
C TRP A 134 -20.60 16.66 -20.64
N ASP A 135 -19.63 17.40 -21.22
CA ASP A 135 -19.84 18.77 -21.72
C ASP A 135 -20.19 18.84 -23.20
N GLY A 136 -20.39 17.70 -23.86
CA GLY A 136 -20.61 17.54 -25.30
C GLY A 136 -19.35 17.17 -26.09
N ARG A 137 -18.15 17.25 -25.48
CA ARG A 137 -16.86 16.95 -26.10
C ARG A 137 -15.99 16.04 -25.24
N GLN A 138 -15.98 16.25 -23.93
CA GLN A 138 -15.15 15.54 -22.97
C GLN A 138 -15.81 15.50 -21.59
N TRP A 139 -15.32 14.63 -20.70
CA TRP A 139 -15.77 14.56 -19.32
C TRP A 139 -15.11 15.66 -18.49
N ARG A 140 -15.89 16.26 -17.58
CA ARG A 140 -15.47 17.26 -16.61
C ARG A 140 -15.54 16.65 -15.22
N ILE A 141 -14.38 16.55 -14.57
CA ILE A 141 -14.28 15.96 -13.24
C ILE A 141 -14.24 17.08 -12.20
N ASN A 142 -15.13 16.96 -11.19
CA ASN A 142 -15.19 17.86 -10.05
C ASN A 142 -15.27 17.06 -8.77
N GLY A 143 -14.46 17.44 -7.75
CA GLY A 143 -14.47 16.77 -6.45
C GLY A 143 -13.20 16.96 -5.64
N HIS A 144 -13.13 16.22 -4.52
CA HIS A 144 -12.03 16.28 -3.58
C HIS A 144 -11.71 14.87 -3.06
N LYS A 145 -10.49 14.42 -3.26
CA LYS A 145 -9.99 13.12 -2.82
C LYS A 145 -8.95 13.28 -1.73
N LEU A 146 -8.94 12.35 -0.78
CA LEU A 146 -8.08 12.34 0.40
C LEU A 146 -7.08 11.17 0.34
N PHE A 147 -5.99 11.31 1.09
CA PHE A 147 -5.02 10.22 1.31
C PHE A 147 -4.38 9.70 0.03
N VAL A 148 -4.10 10.59 -0.92
CA VAL A 148 -3.54 10.24 -2.22
C VAL A 148 -2.03 10.12 -2.10
N SER A 149 -1.54 8.91 -1.82
CA SER A 149 -0.09 8.65 -1.71
C SER A 149 0.64 8.99 -3.00
N MET A 150 1.85 9.53 -2.87
CA MET A 150 2.68 10.05 -3.97
C MET A 150 2.05 11.24 -4.73
N ALA A 151 1.05 11.93 -4.18
CA ALA A 151 0.36 13.02 -4.87
C ALA A 151 1.30 14.02 -5.57
N PRO A 152 2.45 14.44 -4.98
CA PRO A 152 3.34 15.42 -5.62
C PRO A 152 3.97 14.96 -6.94
N VAL A 153 4.01 13.64 -7.22
CA VAL A 153 4.75 13.07 -8.36
C VAL A 153 3.93 12.08 -9.18
N LEU A 154 2.63 11.94 -8.90
CA LEU A 154 1.78 11.04 -9.67
C LEU A 154 1.68 11.50 -11.13
N ARG A 155 1.97 10.58 -12.02
CA ARG A 155 1.76 10.75 -13.46
C ARG A 155 0.33 10.41 -13.87
N TYR A 156 -0.25 9.37 -13.23
CA TYR A 156 -1.61 8.90 -13.49
C TYR A 156 -2.38 8.75 -12.18
N LEU A 157 -3.50 9.45 -12.07
CA LEU A 157 -4.47 9.34 -11.00
C LEU A 157 -5.70 8.59 -11.55
N ILE A 158 -5.91 7.36 -11.09
CA ILE A 158 -7.08 6.57 -11.48
C ILE A 158 -8.19 6.91 -10.50
N THR A 159 -8.96 7.93 -10.85
CA THR A 159 -9.92 8.58 -9.96
C THR A 159 -11.29 7.94 -10.09
N ASN A 160 -11.79 7.38 -9.00
CA ASN A 160 -13.15 6.88 -8.94
C ASN A 160 -14.15 8.05 -8.90
N VAL A 161 -15.10 8.07 -9.84
CA VAL A 161 -16.08 9.15 -10.03
C VAL A 161 -17.49 8.61 -10.15
N ALA A 162 -18.48 9.41 -9.72
CA ALA A 162 -19.89 9.16 -10.00
C ALA A 162 -20.23 9.61 -11.43
N LEU A 163 -21.06 8.83 -12.11
CA LEU A 163 -21.65 9.16 -13.39
C LEU A 163 -23.10 9.64 -13.19
N PRO A 164 -23.58 10.59 -14.03
CA PRO A 164 -24.92 11.13 -13.91
C PRO A 164 -25.99 10.08 -14.24
N VAL A 165 -27.20 10.36 -13.78
CA VAL A 165 -28.39 9.65 -14.19
C VAL A 165 -28.66 9.94 -15.67
N THR A 166 -28.87 8.90 -16.47
CA THR A 166 -29.23 8.96 -17.90
C THR A 166 -30.30 7.91 -18.18
N ASP A 167 -30.89 7.94 -19.38
CA ASP A 167 -31.86 6.92 -19.81
C ASP A 167 -31.25 5.52 -19.79
N GLU A 168 -29.95 5.39 -20.10
CA GLU A 168 -29.20 4.12 -20.07
C GLU A 168 -28.78 3.72 -18.65
N MET A 169 -28.61 4.69 -17.76
CA MET A 169 -28.23 4.49 -16.34
C MET A 169 -29.18 5.23 -15.40
N PRO A 170 -30.41 4.73 -15.20
CA PRO A 170 -31.47 5.44 -14.46
C PRO A 170 -31.17 5.64 -12.96
N HIS A 171 -30.16 4.97 -12.43
CA HIS A 171 -29.68 5.12 -11.04
C HIS A 171 -28.27 5.75 -10.98
N GLY A 172 -27.77 6.30 -12.09
CA GLY A 172 -26.39 6.72 -12.20
C GLY A 172 -25.43 5.54 -12.20
N GLY A 173 -24.16 5.83 -12.03
CA GLY A 173 -23.12 4.81 -12.04
C GLY A 173 -21.81 5.29 -11.47
N THR A 174 -20.77 4.50 -11.67
CA THR A 174 -19.39 4.85 -11.36
C THR A 174 -18.49 4.57 -12.55
N ALA A 175 -17.36 5.27 -12.60
CA ALA A 175 -16.27 5.00 -13.52
C ALA A 175 -14.93 5.31 -12.87
N ASN A 176 -13.86 4.92 -13.53
CA ASN A 176 -12.52 5.36 -13.21
C ASN A 176 -12.02 6.33 -14.28
N ALA A 177 -11.83 7.59 -13.91
CA ALA A 177 -11.21 8.59 -14.77
C ALA A 177 -9.68 8.51 -14.61
N VAL A 178 -8.97 8.22 -15.69
CA VAL A 178 -7.50 8.22 -15.70
C VAL A 178 -7.03 9.64 -15.97
N VAL A 179 -6.75 10.38 -14.91
CA VAL A 179 -6.33 11.79 -14.97
C VAL A 179 -4.79 11.86 -14.94
N ARG A 180 -4.21 12.70 -15.78
CA ARG A 180 -2.76 12.98 -15.70
C ARG A 180 -2.47 14.02 -14.64
N GLY A 181 -1.36 13.85 -13.91
CA GLY A 181 -0.96 14.74 -12.82
C GLY A 181 -0.70 16.19 -13.25
N ASP A 182 -0.45 16.42 -14.54
CA ASP A 182 -0.22 17.74 -15.16
C ASP A 182 -1.49 18.37 -15.77
N THR A 183 -2.68 17.74 -15.60
CA THR A 183 -3.92 18.24 -16.20
C THR A 183 -4.38 19.54 -15.53
N PRO A 184 -4.72 20.59 -16.30
CA PRO A 184 -5.27 21.83 -15.77
C PRO A 184 -6.52 21.59 -14.90
N GLY A 185 -6.63 22.32 -13.80
CA GLY A 185 -7.74 22.18 -12.84
C GLY A 185 -7.48 21.18 -11.71
N LEU A 186 -6.39 20.39 -11.80
CA LEU A 186 -5.93 19.54 -10.73
C LEU A 186 -5.10 20.38 -9.72
N THR A 187 -5.39 20.24 -8.43
CA THR A 187 -4.61 20.89 -7.36
C THR A 187 -4.27 19.87 -6.30
N ILE A 188 -2.99 19.79 -5.94
CA ILE A 188 -2.49 18.95 -4.85
C ILE A 188 -2.30 19.82 -3.63
N ILE A 189 -2.81 19.37 -2.47
CA ILE A 189 -2.69 20.05 -1.18
C ILE A 189 -1.90 19.10 -0.26
N ASP A 190 -0.77 19.58 0.25
CA ASP A 190 -0.01 18.81 1.24
C ASP A 190 -0.71 18.90 2.60
N THR A 191 -1.36 17.80 2.97
CA THR A 191 -2.08 17.63 4.24
C THR A 191 -1.48 16.53 5.10
N TRP A 192 -0.39 15.89 4.65
CA TRP A 192 0.09 14.65 5.25
C TRP A 192 1.40 14.77 6.05
N GLY A 193 2.25 15.75 5.78
CA GLY A 193 3.58 15.87 6.39
C GLY A 193 3.57 15.93 7.93
N ASP A 194 2.44 16.32 8.55
CA ASP A 194 2.25 16.32 10.01
C ASP A 194 1.36 15.18 10.52
N ALA A 195 1.11 14.17 9.72
CA ALA A 195 0.38 12.97 10.15
C ALA A 195 1.14 12.19 11.24
N LEU A 196 0.43 11.34 11.98
CA LEU A 196 1.05 10.46 12.99
C LEU A 196 2.10 9.55 12.35
N ALA A 197 1.81 8.95 11.20
CA ALA A 197 2.56 7.86 10.59
C ALA A 197 2.78 8.10 9.10
N LEU A 198 3.80 7.43 8.55
CA LEU A 198 4.09 7.43 7.11
C LEU A 198 4.24 8.84 6.54
N ARG A 199 4.85 9.75 7.28
CA ARG A 199 4.88 11.18 7.04
C ARG A 199 5.46 11.56 5.68
N SER A 200 6.43 10.79 5.20
CA SER A 200 7.08 11.05 3.91
C SER A 200 6.43 10.32 2.72
N SER A 201 5.21 9.79 2.87
CA SER A 201 4.50 9.12 1.79
C SER A 201 3.86 10.06 0.76
N GLY A 202 3.78 11.35 1.05
CA GLY A 202 3.13 12.33 0.19
C GLY A 202 1.63 12.07 -0.01
N SER A 203 0.95 11.56 1.03
CA SER A 203 -0.48 11.17 0.99
C SER A 203 -1.40 12.38 1.17
N GLY A 204 -1.19 13.41 0.36
CA GLY A 204 -1.97 14.64 0.40
C GLY A 204 -3.37 14.53 -0.19
N ASP A 205 -4.05 15.66 -0.24
CA ASP A 205 -5.36 15.78 -0.87
C ASP A 205 -5.22 16.18 -2.33
N VAL A 206 -6.20 15.76 -3.14
CA VAL A 206 -6.28 16.14 -4.56
C VAL A 206 -7.66 16.74 -4.85
N VAL A 207 -7.67 17.96 -5.34
CA VAL A 207 -8.88 18.71 -5.71
C VAL A 207 -8.99 18.81 -7.21
N TYR A 208 -10.15 18.45 -7.73
CA TYR A 208 -10.50 18.49 -9.13
C TYR A 208 -11.49 19.67 -9.35
N ARG A 209 -11.14 20.61 -10.22
CA ARG A 209 -12.00 21.73 -10.62
C ARG A 209 -12.06 21.77 -12.12
N ASP A 210 -13.17 21.29 -12.67
CA ASP A 210 -13.42 21.24 -14.10
C ASP A 210 -12.31 20.54 -14.92
N VAL A 211 -11.74 19.48 -14.35
CA VAL A 211 -10.64 18.71 -14.94
C VAL A 211 -11.15 17.94 -16.14
N ALA A 212 -10.54 18.18 -17.31
CA ALA A 212 -10.94 17.57 -18.55
C ALA A 212 -10.35 16.17 -18.73
N VAL A 213 -11.19 15.20 -19.13
CA VAL A 213 -10.79 13.83 -19.44
C VAL A 213 -11.49 13.38 -20.73
N ASP A 214 -10.72 12.90 -21.69
CA ASP A 214 -11.28 12.35 -22.93
C ASP A 214 -12.08 11.08 -22.66
N ASP A 215 -13.08 10.80 -23.47
CA ASP A 215 -13.99 9.68 -23.29
C ASP A 215 -13.28 8.32 -23.20
N ALA A 216 -12.22 8.13 -23.97
CA ALA A 216 -11.41 6.92 -23.97
C ALA A 216 -10.70 6.66 -22.61
N TRP A 217 -10.42 7.72 -21.84
CA TRP A 217 -9.75 7.64 -20.53
C TRP A 217 -10.73 7.57 -19.36
N LEU A 218 -12.04 7.49 -19.59
CA LEU A 218 -13.06 7.19 -18.61
C LEU A 218 -13.45 5.70 -18.71
N ILE A 219 -12.83 4.87 -17.91
CA ILE A 219 -12.82 3.42 -18.00
C ILE A 219 -13.60 2.75 -16.87
N GLU A 220 -13.81 1.43 -16.94
CA GLU A 220 -14.52 0.61 -15.94
C GLU A 220 -15.88 1.22 -15.55
N ARG A 221 -16.67 1.68 -16.53
CA ARG A 221 -18.01 2.24 -16.32
C ARG A 221 -18.97 1.16 -15.87
N LYS A 222 -19.65 1.41 -14.75
CA LYS A 222 -20.60 0.46 -14.14
C LYS A 222 -21.89 1.20 -13.73
N SER A 223 -23.04 0.66 -14.08
CA SER A 223 -24.31 1.14 -13.54
C SER A 223 -24.40 0.85 -12.03
N ALA A 224 -24.99 1.76 -11.27
CA ALA A 224 -25.23 1.56 -9.83
C ALA A 224 -26.16 0.37 -9.53
N ALA A 225 -27.03 0.00 -10.48
CA ALA A 225 -27.91 -1.15 -10.39
C ALA A 225 -27.29 -2.46 -10.88
N ALA A 226 -26.07 -2.44 -11.47
CA ALA A 226 -25.46 -3.64 -12.03
C ALA A 226 -24.98 -4.59 -10.93
N THR A 227 -25.44 -5.84 -11.01
CA THR A 227 -24.86 -6.95 -10.23
C THR A 227 -23.70 -7.52 -11.03
N SER A 228 -22.49 -7.47 -10.46
CA SER A 228 -21.33 -8.11 -11.08
C SER A 228 -21.33 -9.61 -10.79
N PRO A 229 -20.91 -10.46 -11.74
CA PRO A 229 -20.64 -11.87 -11.47
C PRO A 229 -19.64 -12.00 -10.30
N ALA A 230 -19.69 -13.15 -9.62
CA ALA A 230 -18.66 -13.47 -8.62
C ALA A 230 -17.31 -13.62 -9.32
N GLU A 231 -16.33 -12.83 -8.90
CA GLU A 231 -14.97 -12.85 -9.42
C GLU A 231 -13.97 -13.09 -8.29
N PRO A 232 -12.77 -13.62 -8.58
CA PRO A 232 -11.71 -13.71 -7.59
C PRO A 232 -11.43 -12.33 -6.97
N PRO A 233 -11.09 -12.25 -5.67
CA PRO A 233 -10.83 -10.98 -5.00
C PRO A 233 -9.45 -10.40 -5.38
N THR A 234 -9.16 -10.26 -6.67
CA THR A 234 -7.84 -9.89 -7.20
C THR A 234 -7.36 -8.52 -6.71
N GLY A 235 -8.28 -7.54 -6.66
CA GLY A 235 -7.96 -6.21 -6.12
C GLY A 235 -7.58 -6.27 -4.64
N MET A 236 -8.29 -7.06 -3.85
CA MET A 236 -7.97 -7.27 -2.44
C MET A 236 -6.66 -8.03 -2.27
N ALA A 237 -6.39 -9.06 -3.09
CA ALA A 237 -5.16 -9.84 -3.01
C ALA A 237 -3.94 -8.96 -3.25
N TRP A 238 -3.91 -8.23 -4.36
CA TRP A 238 -2.79 -7.34 -4.67
C TRP A 238 -2.61 -6.24 -3.63
N PHE A 239 -3.67 -5.58 -3.21
CA PHE A 239 -3.57 -4.49 -2.23
C PHE A 239 -3.18 -5.01 -0.84
N ALA A 240 -3.90 -6.00 -0.29
CA ALA A 240 -3.74 -6.41 1.10
C ALA A 240 -2.44 -7.19 1.34
N LEU A 241 -2.02 -8.07 0.39
CA LEU A 241 -0.85 -8.91 0.60
C LEU A 241 0.45 -8.14 0.38
N THR A 242 0.56 -7.28 -0.65
CA THR A 242 1.77 -6.45 -0.83
C THR A 242 1.94 -5.46 0.31
N LEU A 243 0.83 -4.85 0.75
CA LEU A 243 0.82 -3.95 1.90
C LEU A 243 1.17 -4.68 3.22
N ALA A 244 0.71 -5.92 3.40
CA ALA A 244 1.10 -6.75 4.54
C ALA A 244 2.61 -6.99 4.57
N GLY A 245 3.23 -7.19 3.41
CA GLY A 245 4.68 -7.24 3.26
C GLY A 245 5.37 -5.98 3.77
N VAL A 246 4.85 -4.79 3.42
CA VAL A 246 5.38 -3.51 3.94
C VAL A 246 5.39 -3.49 5.47
N TYR A 247 4.30 -3.89 6.12
CA TYR A 247 4.24 -3.86 7.59
C TYR A 247 5.15 -4.90 8.24
N LEU A 248 5.29 -6.09 7.66
CA LEU A 248 6.30 -7.06 8.12
C LEU A 248 7.71 -6.47 8.04
N GLY A 249 8.03 -5.76 6.97
CA GLY A 249 9.33 -5.10 6.80
C GLY A 249 9.60 -4.04 7.88
N ILE A 250 8.60 -3.20 8.20
CA ILE A 250 8.69 -2.21 9.29
C ILE A 250 8.94 -2.91 10.63
N GLY A 251 8.18 -3.96 10.93
CA GLY A 251 8.35 -4.75 12.16
C GLY A 251 9.73 -5.42 12.24
N GLN A 252 10.21 -5.99 11.13
CA GLN A 252 11.53 -6.59 11.06
C GLN A 252 12.65 -5.57 11.26
N ALA A 253 12.53 -4.39 10.66
CA ALA A 253 13.49 -3.30 10.86
C ALA A 253 13.61 -2.88 12.33
N ALA A 254 12.48 -2.86 13.04
CA ALA A 254 12.47 -2.57 14.48
C ALA A 254 13.18 -3.66 15.29
N VAL A 255 12.94 -4.94 14.97
CA VAL A 255 13.62 -6.07 15.64
C VAL A 255 15.12 -6.04 15.37
N ASP A 256 15.53 -5.80 14.11
CA ASP A 256 16.94 -5.75 13.74
C ASP A 256 17.66 -4.56 14.43
N CYS A 257 16.99 -3.42 14.51
CA CYS A 257 17.51 -2.24 15.21
C CYS A 257 17.73 -2.52 16.68
N ILE A 258 16.70 -3.05 17.36
CA ILE A 258 16.77 -3.27 18.82
C ILE A 258 17.69 -4.42 19.19
N ALA A 259 17.83 -5.44 18.34
CA ALA A 259 18.78 -6.53 18.56
C ALA A 259 20.23 -6.03 18.48
N ARG A 260 20.55 -5.20 17.49
CA ARG A 260 21.87 -4.52 17.40
C ARG A 260 22.12 -3.66 18.63
N TYR A 261 21.15 -2.83 19.03
CA TYR A 261 21.26 -2.01 20.24
C TYR A 261 21.49 -2.86 21.47
N ALA A 262 20.73 -3.93 21.67
CA ALA A 262 20.86 -4.80 22.82
C ALA A 262 22.25 -5.48 22.93
N ASN A 263 22.85 -5.81 21.78
CA ASN A 263 24.18 -6.42 21.72
C ASN A 263 25.33 -5.41 21.93
N THR A 264 25.10 -4.13 21.74
CA THR A 264 26.13 -3.08 21.87
C THR A 264 26.00 -2.23 23.13
N ARG A 265 24.79 -2.13 23.69
CA ARG A 265 24.52 -1.33 24.90
C ARG A 265 25.05 -2.01 26.16
N VAL A 266 26.09 -1.42 26.75
CA VAL A 266 26.71 -1.88 28.01
C VAL A 266 26.50 -0.81 29.10
N PRO A 267 25.47 -0.94 29.96
CA PRO A 267 25.32 -0.06 31.13
C PRO A 267 26.46 -0.26 32.10
N THR A 268 26.96 0.81 32.73
CA THR A 268 28.09 0.77 33.65
C THR A 268 27.84 -0.20 34.83
N ALA A 269 26.62 -0.18 35.38
CA ALA A 269 26.25 -1.06 36.51
C ALA A 269 26.16 -2.55 36.11
N LEU A 270 25.95 -2.85 34.83
CA LEU A 270 25.83 -4.23 34.34
C LEU A 270 27.18 -4.79 33.87
N GLY A 271 28.05 -3.95 33.30
CA GLY A 271 29.37 -4.32 32.78
C GLY A 271 29.39 -5.27 31.57
N LYS A 272 28.22 -5.53 30.97
CA LYS A 272 28.05 -6.41 29.81
C LYS A 272 26.85 -5.94 28.94
N PRO A 273 26.73 -6.41 27.69
CA PRO A 273 25.60 -6.05 26.83
C PRO A 273 24.24 -6.47 27.45
N ILE A 274 23.23 -5.60 27.30
CA ILE A 274 21.89 -5.90 27.81
C ILE A 274 21.25 -7.12 27.13
N GLY A 275 21.67 -7.45 25.89
CA GLY A 275 21.23 -8.66 25.17
C GLY A 275 21.58 -9.98 25.88
N THR A 276 22.47 -9.96 26.89
CA THR A 276 22.78 -11.11 27.74
C THR A 276 21.73 -11.37 28.82
N LEU A 277 20.79 -10.45 29.03
CA LEU A 277 19.78 -10.56 30.08
C LEU A 277 18.58 -11.39 29.58
N PRO A 278 18.11 -12.39 30.37
CA PRO A 278 16.99 -13.24 30.00
C PRO A 278 15.69 -12.49 29.66
N ASN A 279 15.39 -11.41 30.40
CA ASN A 279 14.21 -10.59 30.16
C ASN A 279 14.29 -9.82 28.82
N ILE A 280 15.46 -9.42 28.37
CA ILE A 280 15.68 -8.80 27.06
C ILE A 280 15.52 -9.84 25.95
N GLN A 281 16.12 -11.03 26.13
CA GLN A 281 15.97 -12.14 25.19
C GLN A 281 14.50 -12.58 25.06
N HIS A 282 13.76 -12.63 26.17
CA HIS A 282 12.32 -12.92 26.18
C HIS A 282 11.54 -11.90 25.32
N ARG A 283 11.77 -10.61 25.54
CA ARG A 283 11.10 -9.56 24.75
C ARG A 283 11.46 -9.58 23.26
N ILE A 284 12.70 -9.91 22.90
CA ILE A 284 13.08 -10.12 21.51
C ILE A 284 12.32 -11.31 20.92
N GLY A 285 12.13 -12.37 21.68
CA GLY A 285 11.30 -13.52 21.32
C GLY A 285 9.83 -13.12 21.09
N GLU A 286 9.24 -12.34 22.02
CA GLU A 286 7.87 -11.81 21.89
C GLU A 286 7.70 -10.91 20.64
N ALA A 287 8.74 -10.18 20.24
CA ALA A 287 8.75 -9.38 19.01
C ALA A 287 8.87 -10.24 17.75
N SER A 288 9.71 -11.27 17.79
CA SER A 288 10.11 -12.03 16.59
C SER A 288 9.13 -13.14 16.21
N ILE A 289 8.54 -13.84 17.19
CA ILE A 289 7.65 -14.99 16.95
C ILE A 289 6.41 -14.58 16.13
N PRO A 290 5.68 -13.50 16.47
CA PRO A 290 4.54 -13.06 15.68
C PRO A 290 4.92 -12.70 14.23
N LEU A 291 6.08 -12.03 14.01
CA LEU A 291 6.56 -11.71 12.67
C LEU A 291 6.86 -12.96 11.84
N GLN A 292 7.51 -13.96 12.43
CA GLN A 292 7.81 -15.22 11.74
C GLN A 292 6.53 -15.96 11.36
N THR A 293 5.57 -16.02 12.28
CA THR A 293 4.27 -16.69 12.06
C THR A 293 3.47 -15.97 10.98
N ALA A 294 3.38 -14.64 11.04
CA ALA A 294 2.67 -13.84 10.07
C ALA A 294 3.32 -13.91 8.68
N ARG A 295 4.65 -13.92 8.62
CA ARG A 295 5.41 -14.08 7.35
C ARG A 295 5.13 -15.43 6.71
N ALA A 296 5.13 -16.51 7.47
CA ALA A 296 4.82 -17.85 6.97
C ALA A 296 3.41 -17.89 6.37
N LEU A 297 2.41 -17.33 7.06
CA LEU A 297 1.04 -17.24 6.54
C LEU A 297 0.95 -16.37 5.30
N LEU A 298 1.57 -15.18 5.32
CA LEU A 298 1.54 -14.23 4.20
C LEU A 298 2.13 -14.85 2.93
N TYR A 299 3.28 -15.48 3.05
CA TYR A 299 3.95 -16.10 1.90
C TYR A 299 3.17 -17.29 1.37
N ASP A 300 2.64 -18.15 2.24
CA ASP A 300 1.80 -19.27 1.83
C ASP A 300 0.55 -18.82 1.07
N VAL A 301 -0.12 -17.75 1.53
CA VAL A 301 -1.30 -17.20 0.82
C VAL A 301 -0.90 -16.58 -0.52
N ALA A 302 0.22 -15.86 -0.58
CA ALA A 302 0.70 -15.24 -1.82
C ALA A 302 1.16 -16.30 -2.85
N ASP A 303 1.85 -17.34 -2.41
CA ASP A 303 2.26 -18.46 -3.25
C ASP A 303 1.04 -19.26 -3.73
N THR A 304 0.09 -19.58 -2.84
CA THR A 304 -1.20 -20.21 -3.21
C THR A 304 -1.95 -19.40 -4.26
N TRP A 305 -1.99 -18.06 -4.12
CA TRP A 305 -2.62 -17.19 -5.13
C TRP A 305 -1.99 -17.35 -6.51
N CYS A 306 -0.67 -17.44 -6.58
CA CYS A 306 0.06 -17.54 -7.83
C CYS A 306 -0.02 -18.95 -8.45
N GLU A 307 0.10 -19.99 -7.62
CA GLU A 307 0.25 -21.38 -8.06
C GLU A 307 -1.09 -22.10 -8.27
N GLN A 308 -2.17 -21.64 -7.63
CA GLN A 308 -3.47 -22.30 -7.63
C GLN A 308 -4.61 -21.34 -8.07
N PRO A 309 -4.72 -21.03 -9.38
CA PRO A 309 -5.73 -20.10 -9.89
C PRO A 309 -7.17 -20.48 -9.50
N ASP A 310 -7.49 -21.76 -9.45
CA ASP A 310 -8.83 -22.26 -9.10
C ASP A 310 -9.19 -22.01 -7.62
N ALA A 311 -8.19 -21.87 -6.74
CA ALA A 311 -8.42 -21.57 -5.33
C ALA A 311 -8.75 -20.10 -5.06
N ARG A 312 -8.44 -19.20 -5.98
CA ARG A 312 -8.51 -17.74 -5.79
C ARG A 312 -9.87 -17.24 -5.31
N MET A 313 -10.97 -17.84 -5.81
CA MET A 313 -12.34 -17.49 -5.42
C MET A 313 -12.59 -17.62 -3.92
N HIS A 314 -11.84 -18.48 -3.24
CA HIS A 314 -12.05 -18.81 -1.82
C HIS A 314 -10.96 -18.23 -0.89
N LEU A 315 -9.97 -17.53 -1.44
CA LEU A 315 -8.86 -17.00 -0.64
C LEU A 315 -9.16 -15.71 0.13
N GLY A 316 -10.30 -15.06 -0.11
CA GLY A 316 -10.63 -13.79 0.57
C GLY A 316 -10.40 -13.81 2.09
N PRO A 317 -10.96 -14.77 2.86
CA PRO A 317 -10.73 -14.86 4.31
C PRO A 317 -9.27 -15.08 4.70
N ARG A 318 -8.51 -15.88 3.92
CA ARG A 318 -7.08 -16.11 4.19
C ARG A 318 -6.23 -14.88 3.88
N ILE A 319 -6.58 -14.12 2.84
CA ILE A 319 -5.94 -12.82 2.53
C ILE A 319 -6.17 -11.84 3.68
N ALA A 320 -7.40 -11.74 4.20
CA ALA A 320 -7.72 -10.89 5.34
C ALA A 320 -6.95 -11.31 6.60
N ALA A 321 -6.89 -12.62 6.89
CA ALA A 321 -6.14 -13.17 8.02
C ALA A 321 -4.64 -12.88 7.91
N ALA A 322 -4.04 -13.03 6.72
CA ALA A 322 -2.61 -12.76 6.50
C ALA A 322 -2.28 -11.27 6.70
N LYS A 323 -3.13 -10.36 6.18
CA LYS A 323 -2.97 -8.91 6.39
C LYS A 323 -3.11 -8.56 7.87
N TYR A 324 -4.15 -9.04 8.55
CA TYR A 324 -4.36 -8.82 9.99
C TYR A 324 -3.16 -9.30 10.82
N ALA A 325 -2.69 -10.53 10.58
CA ALA A 325 -1.55 -11.10 11.29
C ALA A 325 -0.28 -10.27 11.10
N ALA A 326 0.02 -9.84 9.87
CA ALA A 326 1.21 -9.06 9.56
C ALA A 326 1.21 -7.67 10.23
N THR A 327 0.09 -6.94 10.15
CA THR A 327 -0.01 -5.60 10.74
C THR A 327 0.03 -5.62 12.26
N ASN A 328 -0.60 -6.61 12.89
CA ASN A 328 -0.58 -6.76 14.36
C ASN A 328 0.76 -7.30 14.86
N ALA A 329 1.45 -8.15 14.09
CA ALA A 329 2.82 -8.57 14.39
C ALA A 329 3.79 -7.39 14.36
N ALA A 330 3.66 -6.50 13.38
CA ALA A 330 4.47 -5.28 13.31
C ALA A 330 4.23 -4.35 14.51
N LEU A 331 2.98 -4.17 14.95
CA LEU A 331 2.67 -3.42 16.16
C LEU A 331 3.32 -4.04 17.41
N THR A 332 3.21 -5.35 17.57
CA THR A 332 3.84 -6.06 18.69
C THR A 332 5.35 -5.89 18.65
N ALA A 333 5.97 -6.07 17.48
CA ALA A 333 7.43 -5.97 17.32
C ALA A 333 7.95 -4.58 17.65
N THR A 334 7.28 -3.55 17.17
CA THR A 334 7.69 -2.15 17.41
C THR A 334 7.47 -1.73 18.87
N ASP A 335 6.37 -2.15 19.51
CA ASP A 335 6.14 -1.90 20.95
C ASP A 335 7.20 -2.58 21.84
N GLN A 336 7.53 -3.84 21.56
CA GLN A 336 8.59 -4.55 22.33
C GLN A 336 9.97 -3.91 22.10
N ALA A 337 10.26 -3.43 20.90
CA ALA A 337 11.49 -2.71 20.63
C ALA A 337 11.63 -1.42 21.48
N LEU A 338 10.56 -0.64 21.61
CA LEU A 338 10.53 0.54 22.48
C LEU A 338 10.75 0.16 23.96
N ARG A 339 10.12 -0.91 24.44
CA ARG A 339 10.28 -1.40 25.82
C ARG A 339 11.72 -1.83 26.12
N ILE A 340 12.40 -2.48 25.18
CA ILE A 340 13.81 -2.89 25.32
C ILE A 340 14.73 -1.67 25.36
N ALA A 341 14.51 -0.69 24.51
CA ALA A 341 15.31 0.53 24.44
C ALA A 341 15.11 1.45 25.65
N GLY A 342 13.96 1.31 26.37
CA GLY A 342 13.61 2.17 27.49
C GLY A 342 13.52 3.64 27.08
N GLY A 343 14.11 4.56 27.84
CA GLY A 343 14.11 5.99 27.53
C GLY A 343 14.65 6.34 26.14
N PHE A 344 15.64 5.58 25.63
CA PHE A 344 16.18 5.77 24.29
C PHE A 344 15.19 5.36 23.17
N GLY A 345 14.15 4.57 23.49
CA GLY A 345 13.12 4.20 22.52
C GLY A 345 12.20 5.34 22.12
N ILE A 346 12.00 6.31 23.04
CA ILE A 346 11.13 7.47 22.79
C ILE A 346 11.88 8.72 22.36
N THR A 347 13.23 8.68 22.34
CA THR A 347 14.07 9.72 21.71
C THR A 347 14.24 9.42 20.21
N ARG A 348 14.86 10.35 19.51
CA ARG A 348 15.16 10.19 18.08
C ARG A 348 16.59 9.70 17.80
N ASP A 349 17.25 9.16 18.83
CA ASP A 349 18.59 8.55 18.70
C ASP A 349 18.54 7.20 17.99
N LEU A 350 17.41 6.50 18.13
CA LEU A 350 17.07 5.28 17.41
C LEU A 350 15.80 5.51 16.57
N PRO A 351 15.66 4.88 15.39
CA PRO A 351 14.47 5.05 14.54
C PRO A 351 13.22 4.35 15.08
N LEU A 352 13.21 3.90 16.33
CA LEU A 352 12.18 3.04 16.90
C LEU A 352 10.83 3.76 17.03
N GLU A 353 10.84 5.06 17.38
CA GLU A 353 9.60 5.83 17.49
C GLU A 353 8.92 5.99 16.12
N ARG A 354 9.71 6.14 15.03
CA ARG A 354 9.21 6.17 13.66
C ARG A 354 8.59 4.83 13.28
N PHE A 355 9.30 3.72 13.50
CA PHE A 355 8.78 2.38 13.21
C PHE A 355 7.47 2.09 13.95
N PHE A 356 7.37 2.50 15.22
CA PHE A 356 6.15 2.34 16.02
C PHE A 356 4.98 3.15 15.44
N ARG A 357 5.22 4.42 15.06
CA ARG A 357 4.20 5.25 14.44
C ARG A 357 3.75 4.69 13.08
N ASP A 358 4.70 4.31 12.24
CA ASP A 358 4.43 3.79 10.90
C ASP A 358 3.66 2.47 10.96
N ALA A 359 4.03 1.55 11.86
CA ALA A 359 3.30 0.30 12.06
C ALA A 359 1.83 0.53 12.42
N ARG A 360 1.52 1.61 13.17
CA ARG A 360 0.15 1.92 13.60
C ARG A 360 -0.82 2.13 12.45
N ALA A 361 -0.38 2.65 11.32
CA ALA A 361 -1.23 2.88 10.14
C ALA A 361 -1.79 1.56 9.57
N GLY A 362 -1.09 0.45 9.76
CA GLY A 362 -1.46 -0.84 9.17
C GLY A 362 -2.84 -1.35 9.53
N ILE A 363 -3.28 -1.14 10.77
CA ILE A 363 -4.59 -1.63 11.24
C ILE A 363 -5.79 -0.89 10.61
N THR A 364 -5.56 0.30 10.06
CA THR A 364 -6.61 1.11 9.43
C THR A 364 -6.73 0.88 7.93
N HIS A 365 -5.70 0.36 7.27
CA HIS A 365 -5.75 0.05 5.84
C HIS A 365 -6.71 -1.11 5.54
N PRO A 366 -7.45 -1.04 4.41
CA PRO A 366 -8.39 -2.10 4.01
C PRO A 366 -7.70 -3.44 3.68
N PRO A 367 -8.33 -4.58 4.06
CA PRO A 367 -9.39 -4.63 5.05
C PRO A 367 -8.84 -4.21 6.43
N ASN A 368 -9.50 -3.25 7.10
CA ASN A 368 -9.11 -2.90 8.47
C ASN A 368 -9.36 -4.09 9.41
N ASP A 369 -8.84 -4.01 10.62
CA ASP A 369 -8.87 -5.15 11.54
C ASP A 369 -10.28 -5.68 11.81
N ASP A 370 -11.27 -4.79 12.01
CA ASP A 370 -12.65 -5.20 12.26
C ASP A 370 -13.25 -5.91 11.05
N ALA A 371 -13.03 -5.39 9.85
CA ALA A 371 -13.51 -6.01 8.61
C ALA A 371 -12.82 -7.35 8.34
N ALA A 372 -11.53 -7.47 8.65
CA ALA A 372 -10.79 -8.72 8.52
C ALA A 372 -11.31 -9.79 9.47
N LEU A 373 -11.51 -9.45 10.73
CA LEU A 373 -12.05 -10.35 11.77
C LEU A 373 -13.46 -10.81 11.42
N GLU A 374 -14.33 -9.89 10.95
CA GLU A 374 -15.69 -10.22 10.52
C GLU A 374 -15.69 -11.18 9.32
N MET A 375 -14.84 -10.91 8.32
CA MET A 375 -14.71 -11.76 7.12
C MET A 375 -14.29 -13.18 7.48
N VAL A 376 -13.28 -13.34 8.33
CA VAL A 376 -12.78 -14.64 8.78
C VAL A 376 -13.85 -15.37 9.62
N GLY A 377 -14.45 -14.68 10.59
CA GLY A 377 -15.49 -15.25 11.45
C GLY A 377 -16.70 -15.73 10.66
N ARG A 378 -17.15 -14.94 9.67
CA ARG A 378 -18.24 -15.33 8.77
C ARG A 378 -17.89 -16.57 7.95
N ALA A 379 -16.68 -16.66 7.43
CA ALA A 379 -16.24 -17.82 6.65
C ALA A 379 -16.23 -19.11 7.51
N GLU A 380 -15.78 -19.04 8.76
CA GLU A 380 -15.79 -20.19 9.68
C GLU A 380 -17.23 -20.66 10.02
N LEU A 381 -18.13 -19.73 10.27
CA LEU A 381 -19.55 -20.06 10.50
C LEU A 381 -20.17 -20.72 9.28
N GLN A 382 -19.90 -20.22 8.08
CA GLN A 382 -20.42 -20.79 6.82
C GLN A 382 -19.85 -22.18 6.53
N ARG A 383 -18.59 -22.45 6.89
CA ARG A 383 -17.96 -23.77 6.71
C ARG A 383 -18.66 -24.87 7.48
N LEU A 384 -19.26 -24.56 8.64
CA LEU A 384 -19.96 -25.53 9.50
C LEU A 384 -21.47 -25.54 9.29
N ALA A 385 -22.02 -24.63 8.50
CA ALA A 385 -23.46 -24.56 8.19
C ALA A 385 -23.89 -25.50 7.04
N LYS A 386 -22.93 -26.19 6.41
CA LYS A 386 -23.12 -27.21 5.38
C LYS A 386 -23.02 -28.59 6.00
#